data_c020b8be594cf9b5a52b270035a754a8
#
_entry.id   c020b8be594cf9b5a52b270035a754a8
#
_cell.length_a   1.000
_cell.length_b   1.000
_cell.length_c   1.000
_cell.angle_alpha   90.00
_cell.angle_beta   90.00
_cell.angle_gamma   90.00
#
_symmetry.space_group_name_H-M   'P 1'
#
loop_
_entity.id
_entity.type
_entity.pdbx_description
1 polymer ?
#
loop_
_entity_poly.entity_id
_entity_poly.type
_entity_poly.pdbx_seq_one_letter_code
_entity_poly.pdbx_strand_id
1 'polypeptide(L)'
;MADVFCGRLLVNKDGDAVEPEEALQNKVVGLYFSAGWCSPCRDFTPLLCDFYTQLVEETHPPAPFEIVFISSDRSAEEMVDHMHDLHGEWLALPFHDPYKHDLKKRYNITAIPKLVVVKQTGEVITDKGRKQIREQGLSCFQSWLEGADIFQNFSY
;
A
#
# COMPACT_ATOMS: atom_id res chain seq x y z
N MET A 1 -19.69 3.03 -6.86
CA MET A 1 -19.09 2.38 -5.71
C MET A 1 -18.07 3.33 -5.07
N ALA A 2 -18.15 3.52 -3.76
CA ALA A 2 -17.26 4.45 -3.08
C ALA A 2 -15.90 3.78 -2.79
N ASP A 3 -14.85 4.38 -3.29
CA ASP A 3 -13.49 3.91 -3.03
C ASP A 3 -13.01 4.37 -1.67
N VAL A 4 -12.05 3.65 -1.11
CA VAL A 4 -11.44 3.99 0.17
C VAL A 4 -10.83 5.41 0.15
N PHE A 5 -10.37 5.87 -1.01
CA PHE A 5 -9.79 7.21 -1.18
C PHE A 5 -10.65 8.14 -2.03
N CYS A 6 -11.94 7.88 -2.13
CA CYS A 6 -12.84 8.68 -2.95
C CYS A 6 -12.81 10.16 -2.54
N GLY A 7 -12.67 11.06 -3.52
CA GLY A 7 -12.66 12.49 -3.28
C GLY A 7 -11.34 13.03 -2.73
N ARG A 8 -10.27 12.23 -2.70
CA ARG A 8 -8.97 12.65 -2.19
C ARG A 8 -7.91 12.49 -3.27
N LEU A 9 -6.84 13.25 -3.16
CA LEU A 9 -5.68 13.07 -4.02
C LEU A 9 -4.63 12.27 -3.28
N LEU A 10 -3.92 11.43 -4.01
CA LEU A 10 -2.72 10.76 -3.54
C LEU A 10 -1.52 11.41 -4.20
N VAL A 11 -0.33 11.07 -3.75
CA VAL A 11 0.91 11.54 -4.37
C VAL A 11 1.79 10.36 -4.71
N ASN A 12 2.61 10.51 -5.74
CA ASN A 12 3.62 9.51 -6.06
C ASN A 12 4.94 9.87 -5.36
N LYS A 13 5.97 9.08 -5.62
CA LYS A 13 7.30 9.26 -5.01
C LYS A 13 7.90 10.63 -5.32
N ASP A 14 7.58 11.21 -6.47
CA ASP A 14 8.09 12.51 -6.90
C ASP A 14 7.26 13.68 -6.39
N GLY A 15 6.19 13.40 -5.63
CA GLY A 15 5.31 14.42 -5.09
C GLY A 15 4.20 14.88 -6.00
N ASP A 16 4.06 14.25 -7.17
CA ASP A 16 3.01 14.58 -8.12
C ASP A 16 1.66 14.02 -7.69
N ALA A 17 0.59 14.78 -7.91
CA ALA A 17 -0.76 14.36 -7.56
C ALA A 17 -1.23 13.23 -8.47
N VAL A 18 -1.89 12.24 -7.89
CA VAL A 18 -2.41 11.06 -8.60
C VAL A 18 -3.88 10.87 -8.22
N GLU A 19 -4.71 10.64 -9.22
CA GLU A 19 -6.13 10.36 -9.02
C GLU A 19 -6.33 8.93 -8.54
N PRO A 20 -6.91 8.72 -7.33
CA PRO A 20 -7.11 7.37 -6.81
C PRO A 20 -7.97 6.49 -7.70
N GLU A 21 -9.01 7.08 -8.31
CA GLU A 21 -9.92 6.31 -9.14
C GLU A 21 -9.21 5.65 -10.32
N GLU A 22 -8.26 6.35 -10.91
CA GLU A 22 -7.49 5.80 -12.02
C GLU A 22 -6.42 4.83 -11.54
N ALA A 23 -5.72 5.21 -10.47
CA ALA A 23 -4.57 4.45 -10.00
C ALA A 23 -4.95 3.14 -9.31
N LEU A 24 -6.10 3.10 -8.65
CA LEU A 24 -6.51 1.95 -7.83
C LEU A 24 -7.60 1.09 -8.45
N GLN A 25 -8.14 1.48 -9.60
CA GLN A 25 -9.26 0.79 -10.23
C GLN A 25 -8.89 -0.66 -10.55
N ASN A 26 -9.76 -1.59 -10.12
CA ASN A 26 -9.61 -3.03 -10.35
C ASN A 26 -8.28 -3.58 -9.81
N LYS A 27 -7.80 -3.01 -8.70
CA LYS A 27 -6.57 -3.46 -8.06
C LYS A 27 -6.80 -3.86 -6.63
N VAL A 28 -5.97 -4.79 -6.16
CA VAL A 28 -5.80 -5.06 -4.74
C VAL A 28 -4.99 -3.90 -4.17
N VAL A 29 -5.42 -3.34 -3.06
CA VAL A 29 -4.77 -2.18 -2.46
C VAL A 29 -4.14 -2.57 -1.12
N GLY A 30 -2.85 -2.30 -0.98
CA GLY A 30 -2.13 -2.46 0.28
C GLY A 30 -2.03 -1.12 0.98
N LEU A 31 -2.61 -1.00 2.16
CA LEU A 31 -2.46 0.19 3.00
C LEU A 31 -1.25 -0.04 3.91
N TYR A 32 -0.18 0.69 3.67
CA TYR A 32 1.08 0.49 4.38
C TYR A 32 1.30 1.60 5.40
N PHE A 33 1.16 1.26 6.68
CA PHE A 33 1.34 2.19 7.80
C PHE A 33 2.76 2.04 8.33
N SER A 34 3.56 3.10 8.18
CA SER A 34 5.00 3.03 8.45
C SER A 34 5.55 4.42 8.77
N ALA A 35 6.82 4.46 9.19
CA ALA A 35 7.54 5.70 9.41
C ALA A 35 9.04 5.45 9.25
N GLY A 36 9.77 6.49 8.83
CA GLY A 36 11.21 6.38 8.64
C GLY A 36 12.01 6.20 9.93
N TRP A 37 11.47 6.68 11.06
CA TRP A 37 12.14 6.55 12.37
C TRP A 37 11.94 5.16 13.00
N CYS A 38 11.11 4.34 12.42
CA CYS A 38 10.72 3.05 12.99
C CYS A 38 11.67 1.96 12.46
N SER A 39 12.45 1.35 13.35
CA SER A 39 13.42 0.33 12.94
C SER A 39 12.79 -0.91 12.29
N PRO A 40 11.73 -1.51 12.86
CA PRO A 40 11.07 -2.63 12.18
C PRO A 40 10.48 -2.25 10.82
N CYS A 41 10.06 -0.99 10.66
CA CYS A 41 9.58 -0.50 9.36
C CYS A 41 10.70 -0.52 8.34
N ARG A 42 11.88 -0.06 8.72
CA ARG A 42 13.06 -0.03 7.83
C ARG A 42 13.51 -1.44 7.44
N ASP A 43 13.24 -2.42 8.29
CA ASP A 43 13.56 -3.83 7.99
C ASP A 43 12.55 -4.43 6.99
N PHE A 44 11.29 -4.08 7.10
CA PHE A 44 10.25 -4.65 6.24
C PHE A 44 10.13 -3.95 4.89
N THR A 45 10.32 -2.64 4.82
CA THR A 45 10.11 -1.89 3.58
C THR A 45 10.89 -2.45 2.39
N PRO A 46 12.16 -2.86 2.53
CA PRO A 46 12.87 -3.48 1.39
C PRO A 46 12.19 -4.74 0.87
N LEU A 47 11.66 -5.57 1.77
CA LEU A 47 10.93 -6.78 1.37
C LEU A 47 9.66 -6.42 0.59
N LEU A 48 8.97 -5.39 1.04
CA LEU A 48 7.77 -4.90 0.36
C LEU A 48 8.12 -4.33 -1.02
N CYS A 49 9.23 -3.61 -1.12
CA CYS A 49 9.72 -3.10 -2.41
C CYS A 49 9.97 -4.23 -3.40
N ASP A 50 10.65 -5.28 -2.97
CA ASP A 50 10.93 -6.43 -3.83
C ASP A 50 9.62 -7.11 -4.27
N PHE A 51 8.70 -7.29 -3.34
CA PHE A 51 7.40 -7.87 -3.62
C PHE A 51 6.63 -7.06 -4.66
N TYR A 52 6.58 -5.75 -4.48
CA TYR A 52 5.90 -4.85 -5.39
C TYR A 52 6.55 -4.85 -6.77
N THR A 53 7.87 -4.73 -6.82
CA THR A 53 8.61 -4.69 -8.08
C THR A 53 8.38 -5.96 -8.90
N GLN A 54 8.43 -7.12 -8.26
CA GLN A 54 8.20 -8.38 -8.97
C GLN A 54 6.79 -8.49 -9.52
N LEU A 55 5.79 -8.04 -8.77
CA LEU A 55 4.39 -8.11 -9.21
C LEU A 55 4.04 -7.08 -10.27
N VAL A 56 4.52 -5.86 -10.10
CA VAL A 56 4.04 -4.72 -10.90
C VAL A 56 4.99 -4.38 -12.04
N GLU A 57 6.29 -4.46 -11.82
CA GLU A 57 7.27 -4.03 -12.82
C GLU A 57 7.86 -5.18 -13.64
N GLU A 58 7.98 -6.37 -13.04
CA GLU A 58 8.62 -7.52 -13.72
C GLU A 58 7.63 -8.50 -14.32
N THR A 59 6.34 -8.36 -14.00
CA THR A 59 5.28 -9.23 -14.56
C THR A 59 4.58 -8.50 -15.70
N HIS A 60 4.32 -9.22 -16.80
CA HIS A 60 3.65 -8.66 -17.98
C HIS A 60 2.46 -9.54 -18.35
N PRO A 61 1.22 -8.99 -18.33
CA PRO A 61 0.89 -7.64 -17.88
C PRO A 61 1.13 -7.46 -16.37
N PRO A 62 1.27 -6.21 -15.89
CA PRO A 62 1.47 -5.97 -14.46
C PRO A 62 0.34 -6.56 -13.62
N ALA A 63 0.70 -7.10 -12.46
CA ALA A 63 -0.31 -7.59 -11.52
C ALA A 63 -1.19 -6.42 -11.05
N PRO A 64 -2.49 -6.65 -10.79
CA PRO A 64 -3.40 -5.59 -10.35
C PRO A 64 -3.21 -5.29 -8.86
N PHE A 65 -2.13 -4.64 -8.53
CA PHE A 65 -1.72 -4.34 -7.16
C PHE A 65 -1.20 -2.92 -7.05
N GLU A 66 -1.61 -2.21 -6.00
CA GLU A 66 -1.06 -0.91 -5.68
C GLU A 66 -0.94 -0.76 -4.18
N ILE A 67 0.03 0.03 -3.76
CA ILE A 67 0.28 0.32 -2.35
C ILE A 67 0.05 1.81 -2.12
N VAL A 68 -0.59 2.13 -1.01
CA VAL A 68 -0.72 3.50 -0.53
C VAL A 68 -0.06 3.58 0.85
N PHE A 69 0.97 4.39 0.94
CA PHE A 69 1.72 4.62 2.17
C PHE A 69 0.99 5.66 3.04
N ILE A 70 0.77 5.33 4.30
CA ILE A 70 0.21 6.25 5.28
C ILE A 70 1.29 6.50 6.33
N SER A 71 1.85 7.70 6.32
CA SER A 71 3.01 8.05 7.13
C SER A 71 2.65 8.31 8.58
N SER A 72 3.47 7.77 9.49
CA SER A 72 3.49 8.15 10.90
C SER A 72 4.77 8.95 11.22
N ASP A 73 5.42 9.51 10.22
CA ASP A 73 6.55 10.42 10.42
C ASP A 73 6.09 11.65 11.19
N ARG A 74 7.03 12.37 11.78
CA ARG A 74 6.72 13.48 12.66
C ARG A 74 6.56 14.82 11.93
N SER A 75 7.00 14.88 10.68
CA SER A 75 6.89 16.06 9.84
C SER A 75 6.81 15.66 8.38
N ALA A 76 6.34 16.59 7.55
CA ALA A 76 6.28 16.40 6.10
C ALA A 76 7.69 16.19 5.54
N GLU A 77 8.68 16.89 6.08
CA GLU A 77 10.06 16.75 5.65
C GLU A 77 10.59 15.34 5.91
N GLU A 78 10.34 14.79 7.10
CA GLU A 78 10.74 13.43 7.43
C GLU A 78 10.08 12.42 6.50
N MET A 79 8.80 12.63 6.18
CA MET A 79 8.08 11.75 5.24
C MET A 79 8.72 11.79 3.85
N VAL A 80 9.05 12.98 3.36
CA VAL A 80 9.69 13.13 2.05
C VAL A 80 11.04 12.40 2.03
N ASP A 81 11.84 12.57 3.07
CA ASP A 81 13.13 11.88 3.18
C ASP A 81 12.95 10.37 3.20
N HIS A 82 11.97 9.87 3.94
CA HIS A 82 11.66 8.45 4.01
C HIS A 82 11.24 7.91 2.64
N MET A 83 10.36 8.62 1.95
CA MET A 83 9.91 8.21 0.62
C MET A 83 11.06 8.20 -0.38
N HIS A 84 11.94 9.18 -0.29
CA HIS A 84 13.09 9.27 -1.18
C HIS A 84 14.04 8.09 -0.99
N ASP A 85 14.31 7.72 0.26
CA ASP A 85 15.31 6.72 0.60
C ASP A 85 14.80 5.29 0.54
N LEU A 86 13.55 5.05 0.97
CA LEU A 86 13.06 3.70 1.22
C LEU A 86 11.79 3.33 0.46
N HIS A 87 11.08 4.31 -0.09
CA HIS A 87 9.79 4.09 -0.73
C HIS A 87 9.98 3.45 -2.12
N GLY A 88 9.13 2.47 -2.43
CA GLY A 88 9.07 1.92 -3.79
C GLY A 88 8.28 2.85 -4.72
N GLU A 89 7.99 2.38 -5.92
CA GLU A 89 7.29 3.17 -6.95
C GLU A 89 5.77 3.19 -6.72
N TRP A 90 5.33 3.20 -5.47
CA TRP A 90 3.91 3.24 -5.12
C TRP A 90 3.49 4.63 -4.65
N LEU A 91 2.26 4.72 -4.17
CA LEU A 91 1.63 5.98 -3.85
C LEU A 91 1.65 6.26 -2.34
N ALA A 92 1.26 7.47 -1.97
CA ALA A 92 1.17 7.86 -0.57
C ALA A 92 0.00 8.82 -0.37
N LEU A 93 -0.58 8.80 0.83
CA LEU A 93 -1.50 9.83 1.27
C LEU A 93 -0.67 11.06 1.66
N PRO A 94 -1.02 12.27 1.19
CA PRO A 94 -0.27 13.47 1.58
C PRO A 94 -0.18 13.61 3.09
N PHE A 95 0.98 14.07 3.58
CA PHE A 95 1.26 14.12 5.02
C PHE A 95 0.21 14.90 5.81
N HIS A 96 -0.25 16.02 5.28
CA HIS A 96 -1.19 16.90 5.99
C HIS A 96 -2.66 16.49 5.83
N ASP A 97 -2.94 15.43 5.08
CA ASP A 97 -4.31 14.96 4.94
C ASP A 97 -4.75 14.30 6.25
N PRO A 98 -5.77 14.86 6.94
CA PRO A 98 -6.22 14.31 8.22
C PRO A 98 -6.84 12.92 8.11
N TYR A 99 -7.13 12.47 6.91
CA TYR A 99 -7.71 11.15 6.66
C TYR A 99 -6.86 10.01 7.22
N LYS A 100 -5.56 10.24 7.42
CA LYS A 100 -4.69 9.24 8.04
C LYS A 100 -5.19 8.81 9.42
N HIS A 101 -5.80 9.72 10.16
CA HIS A 101 -6.34 9.42 11.48
C HIS A 101 -7.58 8.53 11.37
N ASP A 102 -8.42 8.81 10.38
CA ASP A 102 -9.62 7.99 10.12
C ASP A 102 -9.23 6.58 9.70
N LEU A 103 -8.20 6.45 8.86
CA LEU A 103 -7.71 5.16 8.40
C LEU A 103 -7.15 4.35 9.56
N LYS A 104 -6.34 4.97 10.42
CA LYS A 104 -5.77 4.28 11.57
C LYS A 104 -6.85 3.77 12.50
N LYS A 105 -7.90 4.55 12.70
CA LYS A 105 -9.03 4.16 13.53
C LYS A 105 -9.85 3.05 12.86
N ARG A 106 -10.16 3.21 11.59
CA ARG A 106 -10.97 2.25 10.82
C ARG A 106 -10.33 0.86 10.82
N TYR A 107 -9.02 0.79 10.65
CA TYR A 107 -8.30 -0.48 10.54
C TYR A 107 -7.60 -0.88 11.83
N ASN A 108 -7.88 -0.16 12.92
CA ASN A 108 -7.39 -0.48 14.26
C ASN A 108 -5.86 -0.60 14.29
N ILE A 109 -5.17 0.42 13.75
CA ILE A 109 -3.72 0.43 13.69
C ILE A 109 -3.15 0.87 15.03
N THR A 110 -2.60 -0.07 15.80
CA THR A 110 -2.03 0.19 17.11
C THR A 110 -0.51 0.12 17.13
N ALA A 111 0.08 -0.41 16.07
CA ALA A 111 1.54 -0.54 15.94
C ALA A 111 1.93 -0.47 14.48
N ILE A 112 3.17 -0.05 14.21
CA ILE A 112 3.76 -0.04 12.86
C ILE A 112 5.03 -0.87 12.86
N PRO A 113 5.46 -1.43 11.72
CA PRO A 113 4.79 -1.39 10.41
C PRO A 113 3.55 -2.28 10.37
N LYS A 114 2.57 -1.87 9.56
CA LYS A 114 1.35 -2.65 9.37
C LYS A 114 0.95 -2.58 7.90
N LEU A 115 0.67 -3.71 7.30
CA LEU A 115 0.17 -3.78 5.93
C LEU A 115 -1.22 -4.42 5.96
N VAL A 116 -2.22 -3.61 5.67
CA VAL A 116 -3.61 -4.05 5.56
C VAL A 116 -3.96 -4.12 4.08
N VAL A 117 -4.35 -5.28 3.61
CA VAL A 117 -4.71 -5.48 2.21
C VAL A 117 -6.22 -5.39 2.09
N VAL A 118 -6.68 -4.51 1.23
CA VAL A 118 -8.10 -4.19 1.10
C VAL A 118 -8.54 -4.25 -0.35
N LYS A 119 -9.85 -4.36 -0.54
CA LYS A 119 -10.48 -4.11 -1.82
C LYS A 119 -10.48 -2.62 -2.09
N GLN A 120 -10.74 -2.23 -3.32
CA GLN A 120 -10.86 -0.82 -3.69
C GLN A 120 -11.88 -0.09 -2.81
N THR A 121 -12.93 -0.76 -2.36
CA THR A 121 -13.93 -0.21 -1.46
C THR A 121 -13.44 0.02 -0.04
N GLY A 122 -12.29 -0.55 0.31
CA GLY A 122 -11.75 -0.48 1.66
C GLY A 122 -12.09 -1.68 2.55
N GLU A 123 -12.86 -2.64 2.04
CA GLU A 123 -13.16 -3.86 2.79
C GLU A 123 -11.89 -4.70 2.91
N VAL A 124 -11.61 -5.20 4.13
CA VAL A 124 -10.37 -5.91 4.44
C VAL A 124 -10.33 -7.28 3.80
N ILE A 125 -9.25 -7.57 3.08
CA ILE A 125 -8.92 -8.92 2.60
C ILE A 125 -8.08 -9.62 3.67
N THR A 126 -7.04 -8.96 4.15
CA THR A 126 -6.22 -9.46 5.25
C THR A 126 -5.54 -8.30 5.97
N ASP A 127 -5.41 -8.41 7.29
CA ASP A 127 -4.63 -7.46 8.08
C ASP A 127 -3.24 -8.01 8.43
N LYS A 128 -2.88 -9.14 7.83
CA LYS A 128 -1.60 -9.83 8.07
C LYS A 128 -0.71 -9.86 6.83
N GLY A 129 -0.78 -8.81 6.02
CA GLY A 129 -0.01 -8.74 4.78
C GLY A 129 1.48 -8.90 4.99
N ARG A 130 2.01 -8.29 6.03
CA ARG A 130 3.43 -8.36 6.38
C ARG A 130 3.89 -9.80 6.64
N LYS A 131 3.14 -10.52 7.48
CA LYS A 131 3.44 -11.90 7.80
C LYS A 131 3.34 -12.79 6.57
N GLN A 132 2.31 -12.59 5.77
CA GLN A 132 2.10 -13.39 4.56
C GLN A 132 3.23 -13.20 3.54
N ILE A 133 3.69 -11.97 3.35
CA ILE A 133 4.81 -11.72 2.45
C ILE A 133 6.07 -12.41 2.94
N ARG A 134 6.35 -12.33 4.24
CA ARG A 134 7.54 -12.95 4.82
C ARG A 134 7.51 -14.48 4.72
N GLU A 135 6.36 -15.09 4.95
CA GLU A 135 6.25 -16.54 5.00
C GLU A 135 5.98 -17.19 3.65
N GLN A 136 5.26 -16.51 2.78
CA GLN A 136 4.78 -17.09 1.52
C GLN A 136 5.35 -16.43 0.28
N GLY A 137 5.91 -15.23 0.41
CA GLY A 137 6.41 -14.48 -0.75
C GLY A 137 5.29 -14.19 -1.74
N LEU A 138 5.61 -14.25 -3.03
CA LEU A 138 4.67 -13.89 -4.10
C LEU A 138 3.40 -14.74 -4.11
N SER A 139 3.45 -15.97 -3.59
CA SER A 139 2.29 -16.85 -3.64
C SER A 139 1.09 -16.33 -2.86
N CYS A 140 1.30 -15.46 -1.84
CA CYS A 140 0.19 -14.92 -1.08
C CYS A 140 -0.70 -13.98 -1.92
N PHE A 141 -0.16 -13.42 -2.99
CA PHE A 141 -0.92 -12.51 -3.84
C PHE A 141 -2.12 -13.20 -4.51
N GLN A 142 -1.99 -14.47 -4.85
CA GLN A 142 -3.11 -15.23 -5.43
C GLN A 142 -4.30 -15.26 -4.47
N SER A 143 -4.05 -15.45 -3.19
CA SER A 143 -5.11 -15.44 -2.17
C SER A 143 -5.75 -14.06 -2.07
N TRP A 144 -4.95 -13.00 -2.21
CA TRP A 144 -5.48 -11.63 -2.17
C TRP A 144 -6.38 -11.35 -3.37
N LEU A 145 -6.01 -11.82 -4.54
CA LEU A 145 -6.85 -11.68 -5.74
C LEU A 145 -8.20 -12.36 -5.56
N GLU A 146 -8.19 -13.56 -5.01
CA GLU A 146 -9.42 -14.30 -4.75
C GLU A 146 -10.30 -13.56 -3.75
N GLY A 147 -9.71 -13.03 -2.69
CA GLY A 147 -10.42 -12.25 -1.69
C GLY A 147 -10.99 -10.95 -2.22
N ALA A 148 -10.38 -10.39 -3.25
CA ALA A 148 -10.82 -9.15 -3.87
C ALA A 148 -11.91 -9.37 -4.92
N ASP A 149 -12.23 -10.62 -5.23
CA ASP A 149 -13.15 -10.95 -6.32
C ASP A 149 -12.70 -10.39 -7.67
N ILE A 150 -11.39 -10.29 -7.86
CA ILE A 150 -10.80 -9.87 -9.13
C ILE A 150 -10.57 -11.12 -9.97
N PHE A 151 -11.46 -11.33 -10.92
CA PHE A 151 -11.36 -12.47 -11.84
C PHE A 151 -10.55 -12.01 -13.03
N GLN A 152 -9.28 -12.36 -13.01
CA GLN A 152 -8.36 -11.96 -14.05
C GLN A 152 -7.86 -13.15 -14.83
N ASN A 153 -7.62 -12.93 -16.10
CA ASN A 153 -6.94 -13.92 -16.93
C ASN A 153 -5.43 -13.78 -16.72
N PHE A 154 -5.02 -13.46 -15.49
CA PHE A 154 -3.62 -13.40 -15.15
C PHE A 154 -3.11 -14.78 -14.81
N SER A 155 -1.94 -15.05 -15.32
CA SER A 155 -1.22 -16.27 -15.02
C SER A 155 0.11 -15.86 -14.42
N TYR A 156 0.36 -16.25 -13.21
CA TYR A 156 1.61 -15.94 -12.51
C TYR A 156 2.49 -17.15 -12.39
#